data_77db0ac596e1bdea3d3ec36c9c0915c2
#
_entry.id   77db0ac596e1bdea3d3ec36c9c0915c2
#
_cell.length_a   1.000
_cell.length_b   1.000
_cell.length_c   1.000
_cell.angle_alpha   90.00
_cell.angle_beta   90.00
_cell.angle_gamma   90.00
#
_symmetry.space_group_name_H-M   'P 1'
#
loop_
_entity.id
_entity.type
_entity.pdbx_description
1 polymer ?
#
loop_
_entity_poly.entity_id
_entity_poly.type
_entity_poly.pdbx_seq_one_letter_code
_entity_poly.pdbx_strand_id
1 'polypeptide(L)'
;MGGTMSVTRIFVEKKPGFDVEAKHIQTDLTENLGIRGIEELRLLHRYDVEGLSQKEQEDANRMIFSEPNVDHLYGEDLQFSDDYHVFAMEYLPGQYDQRADSAAQCVQLLTHGERPKVATARVIAIKGAVSEADMDKIKNYLINPVESRLASLEKPASLDMEVEVPEDVEQVKGMISWDDTTLEKYYHGMG
;
A
#
# COMPACT_ATOMS: atom_id res chain seq x y z
N MET A 1 29.69 9.12 8.85
CA MET A 1 29.55 7.89 8.04
C MET A 1 28.09 7.47 8.14
N GLY A 2 27.25 7.93 7.22
CA GLY A 2 25.84 7.57 7.15
C GLY A 2 25.74 6.17 6.53
N GLY A 3 25.60 5.14 7.35
CA GLY A 3 25.16 3.85 6.86
C GLY A 3 23.74 4.01 6.30
N THR A 4 23.53 3.60 5.07
CA THR A 4 22.19 3.48 4.48
C THR A 4 21.39 2.56 5.39
N MET A 5 20.44 3.11 6.16
CA MET A 5 19.57 2.30 6.99
C MET A 5 18.64 1.54 6.06
N SER A 6 18.69 0.21 6.12
CA SER A 6 17.85 -0.65 5.29
C SER A 6 16.39 -0.51 5.68
N VAL A 7 15.48 -0.70 4.71
CA VAL A 7 14.05 -0.77 4.98
C VAL A 7 13.76 -1.96 5.89
N THR A 8 13.02 -1.73 6.96
CA THR A 8 12.48 -2.78 7.84
C THR A 8 11.01 -2.98 7.53
N ARG A 9 10.60 -4.22 7.32
CA ARG A 9 9.19 -4.58 7.06
C ARG A 9 8.59 -5.26 8.27
N ILE A 10 7.39 -4.84 8.64
CA ILE A 10 6.57 -5.48 9.66
C ILE A 10 5.13 -5.61 9.18
N PHE A 11 4.43 -6.56 9.79
CA PHE A 11 3.01 -6.78 9.54
C PHE A 11 2.26 -6.78 10.86
N VAL A 12 1.12 -6.11 10.88
CA VAL A 12 0.25 -6.01 12.05
C VAL A 12 -1.12 -6.57 11.70
N GLU A 13 -1.58 -7.53 12.46
CA GLU A 13 -2.86 -8.20 12.29
C GLU A 13 -3.68 -8.15 13.56
N LYS A 14 -4.96 -7.86 13.45
CA LYS A 14 -5.85 -7.90 14.61
C LYS A 14 -6.05 -9.33 15.09
N LYS A 15 -5.97 -9.52 16.40
CA LYS A 15 -6.26 -10.80 17.04
C LYS A 15 -7.74 -11.20 16.86
N PRO A 16 -8.05 -12.50 16.92
CA PRO A 16 -9.43 -12.96 16.91
C PRO A 16 -10.30 -12.24 17.95
N GLY A 17 -11.45 -11.73 17.50
CA GLY A 17 -12.35 -10.90 18.32
C GLY A 17 -12.15 -9.40 18.13
N PHE A 18 -11.00 -8.97 17.62
CA PHE A 18 -10.72 -7.58 17.23
C PHE A 18 -10.61 -7.41 15.70
N ASP A 19 -10.69 -8.49 14.96
CA ASP A 19 -10.57 -8.64 13.51
C ASP A 19 -11.84 -8.26 12.74
N VAL A 20 -12.53 -7.23 13.20
CA VAL A 20 -13.84 -6.80 12.66
C VAL A 20 -13.76 -6.44 11.17
N GLU A 21 -12.71 -5.74 10.76
CA GLU A 21 -12.52 -5.34 9.35
C GLU A 21 -12.33 -6.56 8.44
N ALA A 22 -11.51 -7.53 8.86
CA ALA A 22 -11.31 -8.76 8.09
C ALA A 22 -12.61 -9.55 7.92
N LYS A 23 -13.41 -9.67 8.98
CA LYS A 23 -14.72 -10.32 8.96
C LYS A 23 -15.72 -9.58 8.09
N HIS A 24 -15.70 -8.26 8.12
CA HIS A 24 -16.58 -7.46 7.27
C HIS A 24 -16.25 -7.69 5.79
N ILE A 25 -14.96 -7.63 5.43
CA ILE A 25 -14.52 -7.95 4.07
C ILE A 25 -14.94 -9.36 3.67
N GLN A 26 -14.73 -10.37 4.52
CA GLN A 26 -15.12 -11.74 4.23
C GLN A 26 -16.64 -11.85 3.99
N THR A 27 -17.45 -11.17 4.79
CA THR A 27 -18.91 -11.10 4.61
C THR A 27 -19.28 -10.45 3.29
N ASP A 28 -18.68 -9.33 2.96
CA ASP A 28 -18.92 -8.63 1.69
C ASP A 28 -18.57 -9.49 0.48
N LEU A 29 -17.44 -10.20 0.53
CA LEU A 29 -17.04 -11.08 -0.56
C LEU A 29 -18.00 -12.27 -0.72
N THR A 30 -18.51 -12.81 0.38
CA THR A 30 -19.41 -13.98 0.35
C THR A 30 -20.84 -13.59 0.02
N GLU A 31 -21.38 -12.54 0.62
CA GLU A 31 -22.79 -12.16 0.49
C GLU A 31 -23.05 -11.24 -0.70
N ASN A 32 -22.19 -10.23 -0.92
CA ASN A 32 -22.40 -9.24 -1.98
C ASN A 32 -21.78 -9.68 -3.32
N LEU A 33 -20.55 -10.24 -3.30
CA LEU A 33 -19.89 -10.75 -4.50
C LEU A 33 -20.29 -12.20 -4.85
N GLY A 34 -20.87 -12.94 -3.90
CA GLY A 34 -21.28 -14.33 -4.10
C GLY A 34 -20.09 -15.29 -4.22
N ILE A 35 -18.91 -14.93 -3.73
CA ILE A 35 -17.72 -15.79 -3.75
C ILE A 35 -17.92 -16.92 -2.73
N ARG A 36 -17.85 -18.13 -3.21
CA ARG A 36 -17.98 -19.33 -2.37
C ARG A 36 -16.63 -19.96 -2.11
N GLY A 37 -16.51 -20.67 -0.99
CA GLY A 37 -15.31 -21.44 -0.67
C GLY A 37 -14.25 -20.66 0.09
N ILE A 38 -14.50 -19.42 0.51
CA ILE A 38 -13.62 -18.69 1.44
C ILE A 38 -13.80 -19.33 2.83
N GLU A 39 -12.75 -19.96 3.32
CA GLU A 39 -12.70 -20.55 4.67
C GLU A 39 -12.22 -19.55 5.70
N GLU A 40 -11.19 -18.80 5.34
CA GLU A 40 -10.57 -17.79 6.21
C GLU A 40 -10.11 -16.59 5.37
N LEU A 41 -10.25 -15.40 5.93
CA LEU A 41 -9.67 -14.17 5.40
C LEU A 41 -8.87 -13.48 6.52
N ARG A 42 -7.61 -13.26 6.24
CA ARG A 42 -6.71 -12.48 7.11
C ARG A 42 -6.43 -11.13 6.46
N LEU A 43 -6.48 -10.09 7.27
CA LEU A 43 -6.13 -8.73 6.87
C LEU A 43 -4.96 -8.26 7.74
N LEU A 44 -3.84 -7.98 7.09
CA LEU A 44 -2.66 -7.46 7.76
C LEU A 44 -2.35 -6.06 7.23
N HIS A 45 -1.95 -5.17 8.13
CA HIS A 45 -1.36 -3.88 7.77
C HIS A 45 0.15 -4.04 7.69
N ARG A 46 0.70 -3.87 6.50
CA ARG A 46 2.15 -3.86 6.26
C ARG A 46 2.67 -2.45 6.46
N TYR A 47 3.79 -2.34 7.15
CA TYR A 47 4.59 -1.13 7.25
C TYR A 47 6.00 -1.43 6.74
N ASP A 48 6.46 -0.62 5.80
CA ASP A 48 7.84 -0.54 5.39
C ASP A 48 8.40 0.75 5.98
N VAL A 49 9.48 0.66 6.76
CA VAL A 49 10.03 1.77 7.54
C VAL A 49 11.52 1.92 7.23
N GLU A 50 11.95 3.12 6.88
CA GLU A 50 13.34 3.46 6.63
C GLU A 50 13.77 4.66 7.48
N GLY A 51 14.98 4.62 8.02
CA GLY A 51 15.55 5.72 8.79
C GLY A 51 15.53 5.51 10.30
N LEU A 52 15.30 4.29 10.79
CA LEU A 52 15.34 3.95 12.21
C LEU A 52 16.51 3.03 12.53
N SER A 53 17.12 3.24 13.70
CA SER A 53 18.00 2.25 14.32
C SER A 53 17.19 1.06 14.81
N GLN A 54 17.84 -0.08 15.06
CA GLN A 54 17.18 -1.28 15.56
C GLN A 54 16.40 -1.01 16.86
N LYS A 55 16.97 -0.24 17.78
CA LYS A 55 16.31 0.08 19.06
C LYS A 55 15.07 0.95 18.85
N GLU A 56 15.16 1.98 18.01
CA GLU A 56 14.02 2.84 17.69
C GLU A 56 12.90 2.04 17.01
N GLN A 57 13.25 1.11 16.11
CA GLN A 57 12.29 0.22 15.49
C GLN A 57 11.59 -0.68 16.52
N GLU A 58 12.32 -1.27 17.46
CA GLU A 58 11.75 -2.10 18.52
C GLU A 58 10.79 -1.29 19.43
N ASP A 59 11.17 -0.07 19.80
CA ASP A 59 10.32 0.83 20.58
C ASP A 59 9.08 1.25 19.80
N ALA A 60 9.23 1.61 18.53
CA ALA A 60 8.12 1.99 17.65
C ALA A 60 7.16 0.81 17.38
N ASN A 61 7.67 -0.41 17.24
CA ASN A 61 6.87 -1.61 17.07
C ASN A 61 5.88 -1.82 18.22
N ARG A 62 6.31 -1.53 19.43
CA ARG A 62 5.52 -1.75 20.66
C ARG A 62 4.59 -0.59 21.00
N MET A 63 4.95 0.63 20.62
CA MET A 63 4.26 1.84 21.08
C MET A 63 3.44 2.52 19.98
N ILE A 64 3.74 2.27 18.72
CA ILE A 64 3.15 2.99 17.57
C ILE A 64 2.52 2.05 16.57
N PHE A 65 3.27 1.06 16.07
CA PHE A 65 2.78 0.21 14.99
C PHE A 65 1.79 -0.85 15.46
N SER A 66 1.91 -1.34 16.69
CA SER A 66 1.02 -2.36 17.22
C SER A 66 0.58 -2.09 18.66
N GLU A 67 -0.58 -2.61 19.02
CA GLU A 67 -1.07 -2.67 20.39
C GLU A 67 -1.06 -4.14 20.87
N PRO A 68 -0.10 -4.54 21.72
CA PRO A 68 0.14 -5.95 22.06
C PRO A 68 -1.07 -6.72 22.60
N ASN A 69 -2.06 -6.01 23.15
CA ASN A 69 -3.27 -6.64 23.69
C ASN A 69 -4.23 -7.11 22.60
N VAL A 70 -4.28 -6.40 21.46
CA VAL A 70 -5.26 -6.60 20.38
C VAL A 70 -4.62 -6.94 19.04
N ASP A 71 -3.30 -6.84 18.93
CA ASP A 71 -2.56 -7.09 17.71
C ASP A 71 -1.57 -8.24 17.82
N HIS A 72 -1.38 -8.94 16.72
CA HIS A 72 -0.21 -9.73 16.41
C HIS A 72 0.75 -8.88 15.58
N LEU A 73 2.02 -8.89 15.95
CA LEU A 73 3.10 -8.27 15.20
C LEU A 73 4.00 -9.35 14.61
N TYR A 74 4.25 -9.28 13.29
CA TYR A 74 5.13 -10.19 12.57
C TYR A 74 6.26 -9.40 11.92
N GLY A 75 7.41 -10.02 11.79
CA GLY A 75 8.56 -9.51 11.03
C GLY A 75 8.49 -9.83 9.56
N GLU A 76 9.61 -9.57 8.88
CA GLU A 76 9.78 -9.82 7.43
C GLU A 76 9.68 -11.29 7.04
N ASP A 77 9.91 -12.18 7.99
CA ASP A 77 9.89 -13.64 7.84
C ASP A 77 8.48 -14.25 7.85
N LEU A 78 7.43 -13.40 7.92
CA LEU A 78 6.06 -13.87 7.82
C LEU A 78 5.84 -14.62 6.51
N GLN A 79 5.45 -15.87 6.62
CA GLN A 79 5.10 -16.72 5.50
C GLN A 79 3.66 -17.19 5.63
N PHE A 80 3.00 -17.28 4.50
CA PHE A 80 1.70 -17.94 4.39
C PHE A 80 1.91 -19.34 3.81
N SER A 81 1.11 -20.31 4.28
CA SER A 81 1.12 -21.64 3.68
C SER A 81 0.56 -21.61 2.25
N ASP A 82 0.89 -22.60 1.45
CA ASP A 82 0.57 -22.69 0.01
C ASP A 82 -0.94 -22.71 -0.29
N ASP A 83 -1.78 -22.91 0.73
CA ASP A 83 -3.23 -22.89 0.63
C ASP A 83 -3.86 -21.49 0.74
N TYR A 84 -3.02 -20.45 0.90
CA TYR A 84 -3.45 -19.07 0.87
C TYR A 84 -3.20 -18.40 -0.48
N HIS A 85 -4.20 -17.72 -0.99
CA HIS A 85 -4.06 -16.71 -2.04
C HIS A 85 -3.74 -15.36 -1.39
N VAL A 86 -2.55 -14.83 -1.63
CA VAL A 86 -2.07 -13.60 -0.99
C VAL A 86 -1.87 -12.50 -2.01
N PHE A 87 -2.37 -11.32 -1.71
CA PHE A 87 -2.06 -10.09 -2.47
C PHE A 87 -1.98 -8.90 -1.53
N ALA A 88 -1.31 -7.86 -1.98
CA ALA A 88 -1.24 -6.60 -1.27
C ALA A 88 -1.80 -5.47 -2.11
N MET A 89 -2.31 -4.44 -1.45
CA MET A 89 -2.78 -3.21 -2.08
C MET A 89 -2.23 -2.00 -1.33
N GLU A 90 -1.86 -0.97 -2.08
CA GLU A 90 -1.29 0.27 -1.59
C GLU A 90 -1.94 1.49 -2.25
N TYR A 91 -1.79 2.66 -1.66
CA TYR A 91 -2.19 3.90 -2.32
C TYR A 91 -1.35 4.18 -3.58
N LEU A 92 -1.96 4.82 -4.56
CA LEU A 92 -1.23 5.29 -5.74
C LEU A 92 -0.18 6.34 -5.35
N PRO A 93 0.94 6.43 -6.08
CA PRO A 93 1.91 7.51 -5.89
C PRO A 93 1.22 8.87 -5.95
N GLY A 94 1.50 9.73 -4.97
CA GLY A 94 0.86 11.04 -4.85
C GLY A 94 -0.45 11.07 -4.09
N GLN A 95 -1.06 9.94 -3.79
CA GLN A 95 -2.19 9.86 -2.87
C GLN A 95 -1.71 9.97 -1.42
N TYR A 96 -2.54 10.61 -0.59
CA TYR A 96 -2.23 10.78 0.82
C TYR A 96 -2.48 9.51 1.62
N ASP A 97 -1.42 8.90 2.12
CA ASP A 97 -1.48 7.76 3.04
C ASP A 97 -1.50 8.26 4.49
N GLN A 98 -2.71 8.43 5.04
CA GLN A 98 -2.90 8.90 6.41
C GLN A 98 -2.24 7.98 7.44
N ARG A 99 -2.23 6.67 7.21
CA ARG A 99 -1.64 5.69 8.13
C ARG A 99 -0.12 5.83 8.17
N ALA A 100 0.52 5.93 7.01
CA ALA A 100 1.95 6.14 6.89
C ALA A 100 2.36 7.48 7.51
N ASP A 101 1.63 8.56 7.20
CA ASP A 101 1.89 9.90 7.70
C ASP A 101 1.79 9.97 9.22
N SER A 102 0.70 9.44 9.79
CA SER A 102 0.49 9.43 11.24
C SER A 102 1.55 8.57 11.96
N ALA A 103 1.89 7.41 11.39
CA ALA A 103 2.93 6.55 11.96
C ALA A 103 4.29 7.26 11.96
N ALA A 104 4.70 7.85 10.83
CA ALA A 104 5.96 8.59 10.74
C ALA A 104 6.03 9.77 11.74
N GLN A 105 4.93 10.49 11.92
CA GLN A 105 4.84 11.58 12.89
C GLN A 105 4.96 11.06 14.33
N CYS A 106 4.26 9.99 14.68
CA CYS A 106 4.35 9.41 16.02
C CYS A 106 5.75 8.88 16.32
N VAL A 107 6.41 8.24 15.35
CA VAL A 107 7.80 7.79 15.50
C VAL A 107 8.75 8.98 15.71
N GLN A 108 8.60 10.06 14.97
CA GLN A 108 9.40 11.27 15.16
C GLN A 108 9.24 11.84 16.57
N LEU A 109 8.01 11.85 17.09
CA LEU A 109 7.75 12.31 18.46
C LEU A 109 8.34 11.37 19.50
N LEU A 110 8.32 10.06 19.27
CA LEU A 110 8.89 9.06 20.18
C LEU A 110 10.41 9.15 20.24
N THR A 111 11.06 9.28 19.10
CA THR A 111 12.52 9.24 18.98
C THR A 111 13.17 10.59 19.23
N HIS A 112 12.41 11.69 19.13
CA HIS A 112 12.94 13.08 19.09
C HIS A 112 13.98 13.30 17.98
N GLY A 113 13.97 12.43 16.95
CA GLY A 113 14.91 12.42 15.84
C GLY A 113 14.34 12.97 14.55
N GLU A 114 14.95 12.58 13.44
CA GLU A 114 14.43 12.86 12.11
C GLU A 114 13.16 12.04 11.86
N ARG A 115 12.28 12.56 11.01
CA ARG A 115 11.08 11.87 10.62
C ARG A 115 11.44 10.69 9.71
N PRO A 116 11.09 9.44 10.07
CA PRO A 116 11.37 8.29 9.22
C PRO A 116 10.48 8.32 7.96
N LYS A 117 10.92 7.63 6.92
CA LYS A 117 10.05 7.31 5.79
C LYS A 117 9.23 6.08 6.16
N VAL A 118 7.95 6.17 5.92
CA VAL A 118 7.01 5.07 6.15
C VAL A 118 6.12 4.90 4.93
N ALA A 119 5.99 3.69 4.44
CA ALA A 119 5.01 3.31 3.45
C ALA A 119 4.12 2.21 4.01
N THR A 120 2.84 2.20 3.64
CA THR A 120 1.92 1.18 4.10
C THR A 120 1.24 0.44 2.96
N ALA A 121 0.84 -0.80 3.24
CA ALA A 121 -0.03 -1.56 2.37
C ALA A 121 -0.97 -2.44 3.21
N ARG A 122 -2.10 -2.79 2.62
CA ARG A 122 -2.99 -3.81 3.17
C ARG A 122 -2.67 -5.13 2.50
N VAL A 123 -2.37 -6.15 3.29
CA VAL A 123 -2.14 -7.52 2.79
C VAL A 123 -3.36 -8.34 3.11
N ILE A 124 -3.92 -8.96 2.09
CA ILE A 124 -5.09 -9.82 2.20
C ILE A 124 -4.65 -11.24 1.84
N ALA A 125 -4.87 -12.15 2.76
CA ALA A 125 -4.59 -13.57 2.59
C ALA A 125 -5.90 -14.35 2.73
N ILE A 126 -6.29 -15.06 1.67
CA ILE A 126 -7.55 -15.81 1.58
C ILE A 126 -7.22 -17.29 1.48
N LYS A 127 -7.75 -18.05 2.42
CA LYS A 127 -7.69 -19.52 2.40
C LYS A 127 -9.01 -20.09 1.93
N GLY A 128 -8.93 -21.13 1.12
CA GLY A 128 -10.10 -21.87 0.67
C GLY A 128 -10.09 -22.20 -0.82
N ALA A 129 -11.17 -22.82 -1.28
CA ALA A 129 -11.33 -23.22 -2.67
C ALA A 129 -11.84 -22.05 -3.53
N VAL A 130 -10.97 -21.06 -3.75
CA VAL A 130 -11.27 -19.85 -4.54
C VAL A 130 -10.58 -19.95 -5.90
N SER A 131 -11.35 -19.77 -6.99
CA SER A 131 -10.80 -19.82 -8.35
C SER A 131 -10.01 -18.55 -8.69
N GLU A 132 -9.10 -18.64 -9.68
CA GLU A 132 -8.38 -17.46 -10.19
C GLU A 132 -9.34 -16.37 -10.67
N ALA A 133 -10.44 -16.74 -11.34
CA ALA A 133 -11.46 -15.80 -11.79
C ALA A 133 -12.16 -15.09 -10.62
N ASP A 134 -12.34 -15.78 -9.50
CA ASP A 134 -12.92 -15.17 -8.30
C ASP A 134 -11.88 -14.30 -7.58
N MET A 135 -10.61 -14.70 -7.58
CA MET A 135 -9.53 -13.84 -7.09
C MET A 135 -9.43 -12.51 -7.85
N ASP A 136 -9.61 -12.54 -9.18
CA ASP A 136 -9.63 -11.32 -10.00
C ASP A 136 -10.85 -10.43 -9.67
N LYS A 137 -12.03 -11.03 -9.45
CA LYS A 137 -13.21 -10.28 -8.98
C LYS A 137 -12.96 -9.65 -7.60
N ILE A 138 -12.35 -10.39 -6.67
CA ILE A 138 -12.01 -9.90 -5.33
C ILE A 138 -11.06 -8.70 -5.43
N LYS A 139 -9.97 -8.81 -6.19
CA LYS A 139 -9.04 -7.70 -6.40
C LYS A 139 -9.74 -6.48 -6.99
N ASN A 140 -10.54 -6.65 -8.03
CA ASN A 140 -11.29 -5.57 -8.67
C ASN A 140 -12.33 -4.92 -7.73
N TYR A 141 -12.88 -5.67 -6.79
CA TYR A 141 -13.81 -5.15 -5.79
C TYR A 141 -13.12 -4.35 -4.70
N LEU A 142 -11.97 -4.83 -4.22
CA LEU A 142 -11.26 -4.23 -3.08
C LEU A 142 -10.33 -3.09 -3.49
N ILE A 143 -9.84 -3.07 -4.73
CA ILE A 143 -8.91 -2.07 -5.23
C ILE A 143 -9.67 -1.02 -6.04
N ASN A 144 -9.74 0.20 -5.50
CA ASN A 144 -10.24 1.34 -6.23
C ASN A 144 -9.11 1.91 -7.13
N PRO A 145 -9.18 1.79 -8.47
CA PRO A 145 -8.08 2.20 -9.35
C PRO A 145 -7.80 3.72 -9.35
N VAL A 146 -8.68 4.52 -8.77
CA VAL A 146 -8.49 5.97 -8.61
C VAL A 146 -7.60 6.31 -7.40
N GLU A 147 -7.56 5.43 -6.40
CA GLU A 147 -6.87 5.68 -5.13
C GLU A 147 -5.77 4.68 -4.83
N SER A 148 -5.91 3.46 -5.35
CA SER A 148 -5.06 2.34 -4.96
C SER A 148 -4.71 1.42 -6.13
N ARG A 149 -3.69 0.60 -5.92
CA ARG A 149 -3.20 -0.39 -6.87
C ARG A 149 -2.74 -1.66 -6.14
N LEU A 150 -2.47 -2.71 -6.91
CA LEU A 150 -1.73 -3.86 -6.40
C LEU A 150 -0.32 -3.43 -5.99
N ALA A 151 0.09 -3.84 -4.80
CA ALA A 151 1.43 -3.62 -4.28
C ALA A 151 2.30 -4.86 -4.51
N SER A 152 3.60 -4.65 -4.71
CA SER A 152 4.57 -5.74 -4.69
C SER A 152 4.60 -6.40 -3.31
N LEU A 153 4.71 -7.72 -3.28
CA LEU A 153 5.00 -8.46 -2.04
C LEU A 153 6.49 -8.43 -1.69
N GLU A 154 7.35 -8.10 -2.64
CA GLU A 154 8.78 -7.95 -2.41
C GLU A 154 9.07 -6.70 -1.58
N LYS A 155 10.06 -6.79 -0.69
CA LYS A 155 10.50 -5.65 0.12
C LYS A 155 11.34 -4.70 -0.73
N PRO A 156 11.02 -3.39 -0.76
CA PRO A 156 11.83 -2.43 -1.48
C PRO A 156 13.18 -2.23 -0.79
N ALA A 157 14.21 -1.91 -1.57
CA ALA A 157 15.54 -1.60 -1.05
C ALA A 157 15.59 -0.22 -0.37
N SER A 158 14.76 0.72 -0.82
CA SER A 158 14.60 2.07 -0.27
C SER A 158 13.16 2.54 -0.47
N LEU A 159 12.72 3.47 0.36
CA LEU A 159 11.45 4.17 0.24
C LEU A 159 11.60 5.55 -0.42
N ASP A 160 12.74 5.83 -1.03
CA ASP A 160 12.89 7.00 -1.88
C ASP A 160 11.97 6.87 -3.09
N MET A 161 11.09 7.84 -3.26
CA MET A 161 10.32 7.91 -4.50
C MET A 161 11.24 8.45 -5.60
N GLU A 162 11.52 7.62 -6.60
CA GLU A 162 12.04 8.13 -7.87
C GLU A 162 10.93 8.99 -8.50
N VAL A 163 11.08 10.29 -8.38
CA VAL A 163 10.23 11.23 -9.10
C VAL A 163 10.79 11.27 -10.52
N GLU A 164 10.15 10.55 -11.45
CA GLU A 164 10.37 10.83 -12.86
C GLU A 164 10.02 12.29 -13.08
N VAL A 165 11.04 13.11 -13.37
CA VAL A 165 10.82 14.48 -13.77
C VAL A 165 10.13 14.42 -15.14
N PRO A 166 8.86 14.85 -15.26
CA PRO A 166 8.19 14.82 -16.56
C PRO A 166 9.00 15.65 -17.55
N GLU A 167 9.08 15.18 -18.78
CA GLU A 167 9.66 15.95 -19.88
C GLU A 167 8.98 17.33 -19.94
N ASP A 168 9.77 18.36 -20.25
CA ASP A 168 9.25 19.72 -20.40
C ASP A 168 8.10 19.72 -21.40
N VAL A 169 7.00 20.34 -21.02
CA VAL A 169 5.83 20.48 -21.90
C VAL A 169 6.24 21.27 -23.14
N GLU A 170 6.05 20.67 -24.31
CA GLU A 170 6.36 21.32 -25.58
C GLU A 170 5.54 22.62 -25.71
N GLN A 171 6.23 23.74 -25.77
CA GLN A 171 5.58 25.04 -25.93
C GLN A 171 5.21 25.26 -27.39
N VAL A 172 3.92 25.31 -27.70
CA VAL A 172 3.41 25.66 -28.99
C VAL A 172 3.59 27.14 -29.24
N LYS A 173 4.70 27.50 -29.93
CA LYS A 173 5.02 28.90 -30.19
C LYS A 173 4.17 29.44 -31.35
N GLY A 174 3.69 30.66 -31.17
CA GLY A 174 3.01 31.39 -32.23
C GLY A 174 1.53 31.02 -32.47
N MET A 175 0.93 30.23 -31.60
CA MET A 175 -0.48 29.77 -31.71
C MET A 175 -1.47 30.93 -31.81
N ILE A 176 -1.17 32.10 -31.18
CA ILE A 176 -2.01 33.30 -31.23
C ILE A 176 -2.09 33.91 -32.67
N SER A 177 -1.09 33.64 -33.50
CA SER A 177 -1.01 34.14 -34.87
C SER A 177 -1.41 33.11 -35.93
N TRP A 178 -1.88 31.92 -35.54
CA TRP A 178 -2.31 30.89 -36.44
C TRP A 178 -3.68 31.23 -37.06
N ASP A 179 -3.85 30.90 -38.33
CA ASP A 179 -5.16 30.94 -38.96
C ASP A 179 -6.01 29.70 -38.61
N ASP A 180 -7.29 29.77 -38.91
CA ASP A 180 -8.25 28.70 -38.57
C ASP A 180 -7.84 27.36 -39.19
N THR A 181 -7.26 27.35 -40.38
CA THR A 181 -6.82 26.12 -41.09
C THR A 181 -5.64 25.46 -40.39
N THR A 182 -4.74 26.24 -39.81
CA THR A 182 -3.59 25.76 -39.06
C THR A 182 -4.02 25.23 -37.68
N LEU A 183 -4.96 25.91 -37.03
CA LEU A 183 -5.57 25.48 -35.79
C LEU A 183 -6.31 24.13 -35.94
N GLU A 184 -7.12 23.99 -36.97
CA GLU A 184 -7.83 22.74 -37.27
C GLU A 184 -6.86 21.57 -37.48
N LYS A 185 -5.79 21.77 -38.25
CA LYS A 185 -4.76 20.74 -38.49
C LYS A 185 -4.06 20.33 -37.20
N TYR A 186 -3.76 21.27 -36.32
CA TYR A 186 -3.14 21.00 -35.03
C TYR A 186 -4.05 20.17 -34.13
N TYR A 187 -5.34 20.55 -34.00
CA TYR A 187 -6.31 19.79 -33.24
C TYR A 187 -6.55 18.37 -33.74
N HIS A 188 -6.60 18.19 -35.07
CA HIS A 188 -6.71 16.86 -35.67
C HIS A 188 -5.46 15.98 -35.51
N GLY A 189 -4.31 16.58 -35.24
CA GLY A 189 -3.06 15.84 -34.95
C GLY A 189 -2.91 15.39 -33.49
N MET A 190 -3.75 15.90 -32.59
CA MET A 190 -3.69 15.57 -31.15
C MET A 190 -4.70 14.50 -30.71
N GLY A 191 -5.60 14.05 -31.57
CA GLY A 191 -6.69 13.11 -31.21
C GLY A 191 -6.69 11.81 -31.96
#